data_e9e30b910a01215b57e5f6e9a9984479
#
_entry.id   e9e30b910a01215b57e5f6e9a9984479
#
_cell.length_a   1.000
_cell.length_b   1.000
_cell.length_c   1.000
_cell.angle_alpha   90.00
_cell.angle_beta   90.00
_cell.angle_gamma   90.00
#
_symmetry.space_group_name_H-M   'P 1'
#
loop_
_entity.id
_entity.type
_entity.pdbx_description
1 polymer ?
#
loop_
_entity_poly.entity_id
_entity_poly.type
_entity_poly.pdbx_seq_one_letter_code
_entity_poly.pdbx_strand_id
1 'polypeptide(L)'
;MKNLQIKAILVLLAVGTLLWGCDSLIYDNLKDCPQGVYVKFYSKTPCAEDSLYIGEVSSITVFAFGQDGKLAAHVTRQKVNLSRDFEVLVPVSDGNYSFIAWAGINDKFKMNTFSPGVTTREDVMTTLNSVNNVAAALSATEHIWQGESQVVVLPGPEEFGSVYKHTAVNLRELTNKVRIIVEFDKTTMKTYDIKKLNVAVSSANGTLNIKNGDTDIMSGD
;
A
#
# COMPACT_ATOMS: atom_id res chain seq x y z
N MET A 1 -14.75 -17.73 -71.00
CA MET A 1 -14.32 -18.71 -69.98
C MET A 1 -13.10 -18.24 -69.16
N LYS A 2 -12.07 -17.63 -69.79
CA LYS A 2 -10.88 -17.13 -69.01
C LYS A 2 -11.20 -16.11 -67.90
N ASN A 3 -12.12 -15.16 -68.11
CA ASN A 3 -12.46 -14.14 -67.12
C ASN A 3 -13.22 -14.68 -65.88
N LEU A 4 -13.91 -15.82 -66.00
CA LEU A 4 -14.60 -16.47 -64.91
C LEU A 4 -13.61 -17.17 -63.97
N GLN A 5 -12.59 -17.80 -64.54
CA GLN A 5 -11.54 -18.50 -63.81
C GLN A 5 -10.67 -17.50 -63.01
N ILE A 6 -10.36 -16.36 -63.58
CA ILE A 6 -9.59 -15.30 -62.89
C ILE A 6 -10.36 -14.72 -61.72
N LYS A 7 -11.67 -14.52 -61.84
CA LYS A 7 -12.51 -14.06 -60.74
C LYS A 7 -12.64 -15.09 -59.62
N ALA A 8 -12.72 -16.37 -59.97
CA ALA A 8 -12.79 -17.46 -59.00
C ALA A 8 -11.46 -17.57 -58.19
N ILE A 9 -10.30 -17.41 -58.86
CA ILE A 9 -8.99 -17.44 -58.22
C ILE A 9 -8.79 -16.24 -57.28
N LEU A 10 -9.25 -15.04 -57.70
CA LEU A 10 -9.19 -13.84 -56.84
C LEU A 10 -10.07 -13.92 -55.59
N VAL A 11 -11.27 -14.54 -55.72
CA VAL A 11 -12.14 -14.78 -54.55
C VAL A 11 -11.54 -15.83 -53.62
N LEU A 12 -10.93 -16.89 -54.14
CA LEU A 12 -10.25 -17.90 -53.33
C LEU A 12 -9.02 -17.34 -52.59
N LEU A 13 -8.26 -16.45 -53.23
CA LEU A 13 -7.13 -15.75 -52.61
C LEU A 13 -7.62 -14.78 -51.51
N ALA A 14 -8.71 -14.06 -51.75
CA ALA A 14 -9.28 -13.13 -50.76
C ALA A 14 -9.87 -13.87 -49.54
N VAL A 15 -10.48 -15.05 -49.73
CA VAL A 15 -10.97 -15.88 -48.61
C VAL A 15 -9.82 -16.55 -47.87
N GLY A 16 -8.74 -16.96 -48.55
CA GLY A 16 -7.54 -17.50 -47.93
C GLY A 16 -6.80 -16.50 -47.01
N THR A 17 -6.78 -15.23 -47.38
CA THR A 17 -6.14 -14.18 -46.53
C THR A 17 -6.97 -13.82 -45.30
N LEU A 18 -8.29 -14.08 -45.32
CA LEU A 18 -9.16 -13.85 -44.16
C LEU A 18 -9.04 -14.96 -43.08
N LEU A 19 -8.48 -16.11 -43.44
CA LEU A 19 -8.29 -17.21 -42.49
C LEU A 19 -6.93 -17.19 -41.77
N TRP A 20 -6.01 -16.29 -42.14
CA TRP A 20 -4.68 -16.15 -41.51
C TRP A 20 -4.59 -15.05 -40.47
N GLY A 21 -5.68 -14.48 -40.08
CA GLY A 21 -5.65 -13.39 -39.13
C GLY A 21 -6.49 -13.65 -37.90
N CYS A 22 -6.00 -14.44 -36.94
CA CYS A 22 -6.46 -14.39 -35.54
C CYS A 22 -5.64 -15.23 -34.55
N ASP A 23 -4.44 -15.69 -34.86
CA ASP A 23 -3.62 -16.40 -33.85
C ASP A 23 -3.07 -15.49 -32.73
N SER A 24 -3.13 -14.16 -32.89
CA SER A 24 -2.59 -13.25 -31.89
C SER A 24 -3.56 -12.81 -30.79
N LEU A 25 -4.82 -13.27 -30.84
CA LEU A 25 -5.86 -12.93 -29.87
C LEU A 25 -6.27 -14.10 -28.96
N ILE A 26 -5.78 -15.29 -29.20
CA ILE A 26 -6.00 -16.47 -28.35
C ILE A 26 -4.74 -16.63 -27.52
N TYR A 27 -4.81 -16.34 -26.23
CA TYR A 27 -3.76 -16.73 -25.29
C TYR A 27 -3.74 -18.27 -25.26
N ASP A 28 -2.80 -18.88 -25.95
CA ASP A 28 -2.63 -20.34 -26.00
C ASP A 28 -2.26 -20.93 -24.64
N ASN A 29 -1.82 -20.07 -23.70
CA ASN A 29 -1.46 -20.46 -22.35
C ASN A 29 -2.12 -19.51 -21.33
N LEU A 30 -3.21 -19.95 -20.71
CA LEU A 30 -3.90 -19.19 -19.67
C LEU A 30 -3.03 -18.92 -18.43
N LYS A 31 -1.92 -19.66 -18.24
CA LYS A 31 -0.97 -19.44 -17.14
C LYS A 31 -0.35 -18.04 -17.17
N ASP A 32 -0.21 -17.46 -18.36
CA ASP A 32 0.40 -16.14 -18.54
C ASP A 32 -0.61 -14.99 -18.40
N CYS A 33 -1.88 -15.31 -18.13
CA CYS A 33 -2.90 -14.30 -17.93
C CYS A 33 -2.62 -13.46 -16.67
N PRO A 34 -2.60 -12.11 -16.77
CA PRO A 34 -2.32 -11.26 -15.62
C PRO A 34 -3.43 -11.35 -14.57
N GLN A 35 -3.00 -11.42 -13.33
CA GLN A 35 -3.87 -11.46 -12.16
C GLN A 35 -3.49 -10.40 -11.14
N GLY A 36 -4.38 -10.13 -10.20
CA GLY A 36 -4.08 -9.20 -9.12
C GLY A 36 -5.26 -8.90 -8.22
N VAL A 37 -4.99 -8.07 -7.22
CA VAL A 37 -5.99 -7.63 -6.25
C VAL A 37 -6.03 -6.11 -6.20
N TYR A 38 -7.21 -5.55 -6.39
CA TYR A 38 -7.50 -4.14 -6.12
C TYR A 38 -7.75 -3.95 -4.63
N VAL A 39 -6.94 -3.11 -4.02
CA VAL A 39 -7.00 -2.82 -2.58
C VAL A 39 -7.56 -1.42 -2.37
N LYS A 40 -8.68 -1.31 -1.66
CA LYS A 40 -9.31 -0.06 -1.20
C LYS A 40 -8.93 0.25 0.24
N PHE A 41 -9.11 1.51 0.64
CA PHE A 41 -8.69 1.99 1.95
C PHE A 41 -9.80 2.79 2.61
N TYR A 42 -9.99 2.57 3.90
CA TYR A 42 -10.91 3.33 4.75
C TYR A 42 -10.38 3.37 6.18
N SER A 43 -10.94 4.24 7.00
CA SER A 43 -10.69 4.25 8.44
C SER A 43 -12.03 4.12 9.16
N LYS A 44 -12.14 3.12 10.01
CA LYS A 44 -13.32 2.88 10.83
C LYS A 44 -12.91 2.38 12.20
N THR A 45 -13.32 3.11 13.24
CA THR A 45 -13.18 2.63 14.62
C THR A 45 -14.33 1.68 14.97
N PRO A 46 -14.17 0.78 15.96
CA PRO A 46 -15.20 -0.20 16.33
C PRO A 46 -16.57 0.42 16.69
N CYS A 47 -16.58 1.65 17.20
CA CYS A 47 -17.79 2.34 17.61
C CYS A 47 -18.35 3.31 16.56
N ALA A 48 -17.70 3.45 15.40
CA ALA A 48 -18.18 4.32 14.33
C ALA A 48 -19.26 3.64 13.50
N GLU A 49 -20.33 4.36 13.17
CA GLU A 49 -21.36 3.87 12.25
C GLU A 49 -20.82 3.84 10.82
N ASP A 50 -20.14 4.90 10.40
CA ASP A 50 -19.64 5.08 9.04
C ASP A 50 -18.13 4.95 8.94
N SER A 51 -17.67 4.58 7.74
CA SER A 51 -16.26 4.61 7.35
C SER A 51 -15.87 6.02 6.95
N LEU A 52 -14.70 6.46 7.39
CA LEU A 52 -14.08 7.72 6.98
C LEU A 52 -13.02 7.46 5.91
N TYR A 53 -12.82 8.44 5.04
CA TYR A 53 -11.76 8.44 4.04
C TYR A 53 -10.71 9.45 4.45
N ILE A 54 -9.44 9.02 4.43
CA ILE A 54 -8.33 9.76 5.04
C ILE A 54 -7.99 11.03 4.26
N GLY A 55 -8.27 11.04 2.94
CA GLY A 55 -7.92 12.16 2.08
C GLY A 55 -6.47 12.11 1.58
N GLU A 56 -5.82 13.28 1.48
CA GLU A 56 -4.48 13.38 0.92
C GLU A 56 -3.42 12.84 1.88
N VAL A 57 -2.51 12.01 1.34
CA VAL A 57 -1.35 11.47 2.04
C VAL A 57 -0.11 11.57 1.16
N SER A 58 1.06 11.67 1.80
CA SER A 58 2.36 11.75 1.12
C SER A 58 2.64 10.50 0.28
N SER A 59 2.29 9.33 0.79
CA SER A 59 2.45 8.05 0.10
C SER A 59 1.52 7.00 0.64
N ILE A 60 1.29 5.95 -0.14
CA ILE A 60 0.76 4.68 0.33
C ILE A 60 1.59 3.55 -0.27
N THR A 61 1.98 2.59 0.57
CA THR A 61 2.63 1.34 0.15
C THR A 61 1.77 0.17 0.58
N VAL A 62 1.48 -0.72 -0.35
CA VAL A 62 0.71 -1.94 -0.12
C VAL A 62 1.63 -3.13 -0.34
N PHE A 63 1.71 -4.00 0.64
CA PHE A 63 2.48 -5.24 0.63
C PHE A 63 1.53 -6.43 0.57
N ALA A 64 1.76 -7.36 -0.35
CA ALA A 64 1.05 -8.63 -0.44
C ALA A 64 1.92 -9.74 0.16
N PHE A 65 1.43 -10.38 1.21
CA PHE A 65 2.10 -11.51 1.85
C PHE A 65 1.36 -12.81 1.51
N GLY A 66 2.12 -13.80 1.05
CA GLY A 66 1.63 -15.15 0.79
C GLY A 66 1.32 -15.92 2.09
N GLN A 67 0.73 -17.09 1.95
CA GLN A 67 0.42 -17.97 3.08
C GLN A 67 1.69 -18.47 3.81
N ASP A 68 2.83 -18.46 3.13
CA ASP A 68 4.15 -18.76 3.70
C ASP A 68 4.74 -17.62 4.54
N GLY A 69 4.02 -16.52 4.69
CA GLY A 69 4.43 -15.32 5.42
C GLY A 69 5.45 -14.44 4.68
N LYS A 70 5.79 -14.78 3.43
CA LYS A 70 6.75 -14.01 2.63
C LYS A 70 6.07 -13.00 1.74
N LEU A 71 6.77 -11.90 1.47
CA LEU A 71 6.34 -10.87 0.54
C LEU A 71 6.28 -11.43 -0.88
N ALA A 72 5.11 -11.39 -1.50
CA ALA A 72 4.93 -11.75 -2.90
C ALA A 72 5.12 -10.54 -3.83
N ALA A 73 4.53 -9.40 -3.47
CA ALA A 73 4.63 -8.16 -4.22
C ALA A 73 4.42 -6.94 -3.30
N HIS A 74 4.88 -5.78 -3.75
CA HIS A 74 4.53 -4.50 -3.13
C HIS A 74 4.37 -3.41 -4.17
N VAL A 75 3.51 -2.45 -3.87
CA VAL A 75 3.22 -1.31 -4.75
C VAL A 75 3.20 -0.04 -3.92
N THR A 76 3.97 0.97 -4.35
CA THR A 76 3.97 2.30 -3.74
C THR A 76 3.35 3.32 -4.68
N ARG A 77 2.53 4.20 -4.14
CA ARG A 77 1.99 5.39 -4.82
C ARG A 77 2.31 6.63 -4.00
N GLN A 78 2.77 7.68 -4.66
CA GLN A 78 3.14 8.94 -4.04
C GLN A 78 2.07 10.00 -4.25
N LYS A 79 1.87 10.87 -3.25
CA LYS A 79 0.96 12.03 -3.32
C LYS A 79 -0.43 11.64 -3.80
N VAL A 80 -1.10 10.79 -3.04
CA VAL A 80 -2.42 10.26 -3.37
C VAL A 80 -3.50 10.78 -2.46
N ASN A 81 -4.73 10.79 -2.97
CA ASN A 81 -5.93 11.07 -2.18
C ASN A 81 -6.66 9.74 -1.92
N LEU A 82 -6.64 9.29 -0.66
CA LEU A 82 -7.33 8.08 -0.21
C LEU A 82 -8.84 8.35 -0.10
N SER A 83 -9.47 8.57 -1.24
CA SER A 83 -10.92 8.75 -1.37
C SER A 83 -11.65 7.40 -1.44
N ARG A 84 -12.98 7.45 -1.49
CA ARG A 84 -13.84 6.26 -1.60
C ARG A 84 -13.53 5.40 -2.83
N ASP A 85 -13.16 6.04 -3.93
CA ASP A 85 -12.96 5.38 -5.21
C ASP A 85 -11.50 5.06 -5.50
N PHE A 86 -10.59 5.51 -4.62
CA PHE A 86 -9.17 5.22 -4.77
C PHE A 86 -8.86 3.77 -4.43
N GLU A 87 -8.15 3.11 -5.33
CA GLU A 87 -7.68 1.75 -5.15
C GLU A 87 -6.30 1.55 -5.77
N VAL A 88 -5.58 0.56 -5.27
CA VAL A 88 -4.26 0.17 -5.77
C VAL A 88 -4.33 -1.26 -6.26
N LEU A 89 -3.99 -1.48 -7.55
CA LEU A 89 -3.79 -2.82 -8.07
C LEU A 89 -2.43 -3.35 -7.63
N VAL A 90 -2.44 -4.47 -6.92
CA VAL A 90 -1.25 -5.23 -6.55
C VAL A 90 -1.22 -6.49 -7.42
N PRO A 91 -0.24 -6.60 -8.34
CA PRO A 91 -0.11 -7.76 -9.22
C PRO A 91 0.42 -8.95 -8.40
N VAL A 92 -0.34 -10.00 -8.33
CA VAL A 92 0.01 -11.27 -7.70
C VAL A 92 -0.62 -12.40 -8.50
N SER A 93 0.03 -13.56 -8.54
CA SER A 93 -0.48 -14.78 -9.18
C SER A 93 -1.55 -15.46 -8.32
N ASP A 94 -1.96 -16.65 -8.71
CA ASP A 94 -2.82 -17.51 -7.90
C ASP A 94 -2.22 -17.76 -6.50
N GLY A 95 -3.09 -17.90 -5.52
CA GLY A 95 -2.69 -18.14 -4.14
C GLY A 95 -3.54 -17.42 -3.11
N ASN A 96 -3.11 -17.49 -1.85
CA ASN A 96 -3.76 -16.88 -0.72
C ASN A 96 -2.89 -15.72 -0.20
N TYR A 97 -3.46 -14.53 -0.15
CA TYR A 97 -2.72 -13.31 0.22
C TYR A 97 -3.45 -12.51 1.28
N SER A 98 -2.68 -11.93 2.21
CA SER A 98 -3.12 -10.79 3.00
C SER A 98 -2.36 -9.54 2.57
N PHE A 99 -3.03 -8.38 2.65
CA PHE A 99 -2.46 -7.11 2.22
C PHE A 99 -2.28 -6.20 3.41
N ILE A 100 -1.05 -5.75 3.63
CA ILE A 100 -0.72 -4.77 4.64
C ILE A 100 -0.47 -3.44 3.94
N ALA A 101 -1.08 -2.37 4.42
CA ALA A 101 -0.92 -1.04 3.88
C ALA A 101 -0.34 -0.07 4.91
N TRP A 102 0.65 0.73 4.48
CA TRP A 102 1.19 1.88 5.20
C TRP A 102 0.94 3.15 4.41
N ALA A 103 0.33 4.15 5.04
CA ALA A 103 0.08 5.45 4.42
C ALA A 103 0.69 6.59 5.25
N GLY A 104 1.08 7.67 4.57
CA GLY A 104 1.63 8.86 5.18
C GLY A 104 3.14 8.83 5.44
N ILE A 105 3.84 7.76 5.06
CA ILE A 105 5.30 7.69 5.15
C ILE A 105 5.89 8.75 4.21
N ASN A 106 6.76 9.62 4.76
CA ASN A 106 7.42 10.70 4.07
C ASN A 106 8.94 10.65 4.29
N ASP A 107 9.66 11.70 3.95
CA ASP A 107 11.12 11.83 4.09
C ASP A 107 11.64 11.84 5.54
N LYS A 108 10.75 12.02 6.52
CA LYS A 108 11.10 11.88 7.94
C LYS A 108 11.22 10.44 8.39
N PHE A 109 10.84 9.49 7.56
CA PHE A 109 10.90 8.07 7.87
C PHE A 109 11.77 7.31 6.88
N LYS A 110 12.41 6.28 7.37
CA LYS A 110 13.16 5.33 6.58
C LYS A 110 12.47 3.97 6.65
N MET A 111 12.20 3.39 5.51
CA MET A 111 11.74 2.00 5.39
C MET A 111 12.91 1.11 4.96
N ASN A 112 12.86 -0.15 5.35
CA ASN A 112 13.81 -1.15 4.89
C ASN A 112 13.64 -1.43 3.40
N THR A 113 14.63 -2.07 2.81
CA THR A 113 14.54 -2.61 1.45
C THR A 113 13.73 -3.91 1.47
N PHE A 114 12.82 -4.06 0.52
CA PHE A 114 11.95 -5.23 0.42
C PHE A 114 12.28 -6.06 -0.82
N SER A 115 12.30 -7.37 -0.64
CA SER A 115 12.59 -8.32 -1.71
C SER A 115 11.52 -9.41 -1.74
N PRO A 116 10.75 -9.55 -2.82
CA PRO A 116 9.78 -10.64 -2.98
C PRO A 116 10.45 -12.01 -2.79
N GLY A 117 9.74 -12.92 -2.13
CA GLY A 117 10.22 -14.27 -1.79
C GLY A 117 11.17 -14.35 -0.60
N VAL A 118 11.68 -13.21 -0.09
CA VAL A 118 12.66 -13.13 1.00
C VAL A 118 12.09 -12.41 2.21
N THR A 119 11.61 -11.18 2.03
CA THR A 119 11.08 -10.32 3.10
C THR A 119 9.90 -10.97 3.79
N THR A 120 9.94 -11.03 5.12
CA THR A 120 8.83 -11.48 5.96
C THR A 120 8.04 -10.29 6.51
N ARG A 121 6.94 -10.56 7.22
CA ARG A 121 6.17 -9.50 7.89
C ARG A 121 6.99 -8.78 8.96
N GLU A 122 7.83 -9.51 9.68
CA GLU A 122 8.70 -8.99 10.73
C GLU A 122 9.75 -8.04 10.17
N ASP A 123 10.14 -8.21 8.91
CA ASP A 123 11.14 -7.37 8.25
C ASP A 123 10.57 -6.02 7.77
N VAL A 124 9.24 -5.86 7.73
CA VAL A 124 8.61 -4.60 7.30
C VAL A 124 8.61 -3.63 8.46
N MET A 125 9.61 -2.76 8.47
CA MET A 125 9.82 -1.76 9.50
C MET A 125 9.90 -0.36 8.91
N THR A 126 9.41 0.62 9.66
CA THR A 126 9.63 2.03 9.40
C THR A 126 10.29 2.67 10.62
N THR A 127 11.32 3.44 10.41
CA THR A 127 12.09 4.12 11.46
C THR A 127 12.06 5.62 11.24
N LEU A 128 11.79 6.37 12.30
CA LEU A 128 11.85 7.82 12.29
C LEU A 128 13.30 8.27 12.17
N ASN A 129 13.60 9.11 11.19
CA ASN A 129 14.92 9.66 10.99
C ASN A 129 15.30 10.56 12.18
N SER A 130 16.47 10.32 12.75
CA SER A 130 17.00 11.11 13.85
C SER A 130 18.46 11.49 13.60
N VAL A 131 18.87 12.63 14.15
CA VAL A 131 20.26 13.09 14.20
C VAL A 131 20.61 13.30 15.66
N ASN A 132 21.66 12.61 16.13
CA ASN A 132 22.07 12.63 17.56
C ASN A 132 20.91 12.31 18.52
N ASN A 133 20.11 11.29 18.17
CA ASN A 133 18.90 10.87 18.89
C ASN A 133 17.81 11.93 18.99
N VAL A 134 17.83 12.93 18.13
CA VAL A 134 16.79 13.94 18.03
C VAL A 134 16.06 13.78 16.71
N ALA A 135 14.79 13.44 16.76
CA ALA A 135 13.93 13.33 15.59
C ALA A 135 13.20 14.66 15.32
N ALA A 136 12.99 14.96 14.05
CA ALA A 136 12.12 16.08 13.67
C ALA A 136 10.67 15.80 14.08
N ALA A 137 10.03 16.77 14.72
CA ALA A 137 8.62 16.66 15.04
C ALA A 137 7.78 16.54 13.76
N LEU A 138 6.76 15.69 13.80
CA LEU A 138 5.73 15.65 12.79
C LEU A 138 4.86 16.91 12.87
N SER A 139 4.48 17.46 11.73
CA SER A 139 3.52 18.56 11.68
C SER A 139 2.12 18.06 12.06
N ALA A 140 1.21 18.99 12.30
CA ALA A 140 -0.18 18.66 12.65
C ALA A 140 -0.95 17.90 11.54
N THR A 141 -0.43 17.93 10.31
CA THR A 141 -1.02 17.27 9.14
C THR A 141 -0.29 16.01 8.71
N GLU A 142 0.83 15.70 9.34
CA GLU A 142 1.59 14.48 9.06
C GLU A 142 1.11 13.35 9.97
N HIS A 143 0.42 12.40 9.39
CA HIS A 143 -0.13 11.24 10.06
C HIS A 143 0.35 9.97 9.39
N ILE A 144 0.62 8.96 10.19
CA ILE A 144 0.96 7.62 9.73
C ILE A 144 -0.21 6.69 9.99
N TRP A 145 -0.57 5.95 8.96
CA TRP A 145 -1.68 5.01 9.00
C TRP A 145 -1.21 3.62 8.62
N GLN A 146 -1.78 2.62 9.25
CA GLN A 146 -1.48 1.23 8.97
C GLN A 146 -2.73 0.37 9.09
N GLY A 147 -2.81 -0.70 8.29
CA GLY A 147 -3.86 -1.70 8.40
C GLY A 147 -3.57 -2.95 7.60
N GLU A 148 -4.36 -3.98 7.85
CA GLU A 148 -4.29 -5.27 7.16
C GLU A 148 -5.67 -5.67 6.63
N SER A 149 -5.70 -6.36 5.48
CA SER A 149 -6.92 -6.91 4.89
C SER A 149 -7.22 -8.29 5.46
N GLN A 150 -8.45 -8.76 5.21
CA GLN A 150 -8.73 -10.19 5.26
C GLN A 150 -7.97 -10.92 4.17
N VAL A 151 -7.79 -12.23 4.34
CA VAL A 151 -7.15 -13.08 3.33
C VAL A 151 -8.00 -13.13 2.06
N VAL A 152 -7.35 -12.93 0.92
CA VAL A 152 -7.95 -13.02 -0.42
C VAL A 152 -7.39 -14.25 -1.12
N VAL A 153 -8.29 -15.03 -1.71
CA VAL A 153 -7.94 -16.22 -2.50
C VAL A 153 -8.07 -15.91 -3.98
N LEU A 154 -6.97 -16.04 -4.72
CA LEU A 154 -6.95 -15.96 -6.20
C LEU A 154 -6.90 -17.37 -6.76
N PRO A 155 -7.86 -17.76 -7.63
CA PRO A 155 -7.83 -19.04 -8.30
C PRO A 155 -6.74 -19.07 -9.39
N GLY A 156 -6.38 -20.27 -9.82
CA GLY A 156 -5.43 -20.44 -10.91
C GLY A 156 -5.95 -19.88 -12.23
N PRO A 157 -5.08 -19.24 -13.03
CA PRO A 157 -5.46 -18.66 -14.32
C PRO A 157 -5.83 -19.72 -15.36
N GLU A 158 -5.38 -20.95 -15.20
CA GLU A 158 -5.71 -22.08 -16.08
C GLU A 158 -7.22 -22.34 -16.15
N GLU A 159 -7.94 -22.03 -15.09
CA GLU A 159 -9.38 -22.27 -15.00
C GLU A 159 -10.21 -21.05 -15.43
N PHE A 160 -9.73 -19.83 -15.13
CA PHE A 160 -10.52 -18.60 -15.28
C PHE A 160 -9.86 -17.52 -16.16
N GLY A 161 -8.63 -17.71 -16.62
CA GLY A 161 -7.87 -16.68 -17.30
C GLY A 161 -7.47 -15.52 -16.38
N SER A 162 -7.54 -14.28 -16.87
CA SER A 162 -7.25 -13.09 -16.04
C SER A 162 -8.29 -12.92 -14.95
N VAL A 163 -7.86 -12.99 -13.69
CA VAL A 163 -8.74 -12.81 -12.52
C VAL A 163 -8.26 -11.65 -11.68
N TYR A 164 -9.19 -10.73 -11.38
CA TYR A 164 -8.97 -9.64 -10.45
C TYR A 164 -9.97 -9.73 -9.30
N LYS A 165 -9.46 -9.69 -8.09
CA LYS A 165 -10.27 -9.63 -6.86
C LYS A 165 -10.19 -8.24 -6.24
N HIS A 166 -11.11 -7.96 -5.33
CA HIS A 166 -11.13 -6.72 -4.56
C HIS A 166 -11.07 -7.03 -3.08
N THR A 167 -10.35 -6.19 -2.34
CA THR A 167 -10.32 -6.22 -0.88
C THR A 167 -10.23 -4.79 -0.34
N ALA A 168 -10.38 -4.65 0.96
CA ALA A 168 -10.28 -3.37 1.62
C ALA A 168 -9.45 -3.48 2.90
N VAL A 169 -8.69 -2.43 3.18
CA VAL A 169 -7.86 -2.30 4.37
C VAL A 169 -8.45 -1.22 5.26
N ASN A 170 -8.74 -1.58 6.52
CA ASN A 170 -9.09 -0.61 7.56
C ASN A 170 -7.81 -0.02 8.14
N LEU A 171 -7.54 1.24 7.82
CA LEU A 171 -6.35 1.96 8.25
C LEU A 171 -6.57 2.58 9.63
N ARG A 172 -5.68 2.29 10.58
CA ARG A 172 -5.59 2.95 11.89
C ARG A 172 -4.48 3.96 11.90
N GLU A 173 -4.74 5.11 12.50
CA GLU A 173 -3.70 6.11 12.76
C GLU A 173 -2.76 5.63 13.87
N LEU A 174 -1.46 5.74 13.61
CA LEU A 174 -0.40 5.36 14.54
C LEU A 174 0.23 6.57 15.24
N THR A 175 0.00 7.77 14.72
CA THR A 175 0.53 9.00 15.28
C THR A 175 -0.31 9.49 16.45
N ASN A 176 0.36 9.90 17.53
CA ASN A 176 -0.27 10.52 18.69
C ASN A 176 0.19 11.97 18.82
N LYS A 177 -0.73 12.84 19.20
CA LYS A 177 -0.43 14.25 19.49
C LYS A 177 -0.27 14.43 20.99
N VAL A 178 0.86 14.99 21.40
CA VAL A 178 1.09 15.39 22.77
C VAL A 178 1.01 16.91 22.86
N ARG A 179 0.10 17.43 23.67
CA ARG A 179 0.00 18.86 23.99
C ARG A 179 0.60 19.08 25.35
N ILE A 180 1.65 19.88 25.42
CA ILE A 180 2.28 20.29 26.66
C ILE A 180 1.84 21.71 26.99
N ILE A 181 1.25 21.91 28.16
CA ILE A 181 0.86 23.22 28.67
C ILE A 181 1.76 23.53 29.86
N VAL A 182 2.49 24.63 29.78
CA VAL A 182 3.33 25.10 30.88
C VAL A 182 2.68 26.37 31.42
N GLU A 183 2.23 26.30 32.65
CA GLU A 183 1.61 27.41 33.35
C GLU A 183 2.63 28.01 34.35
N PHE A 184 2.77 29.31 34.30
CA PHE A 184 3.59 30.07 35.26
C PHE A 184 2.71 30.89 36.20
N ASP A 185 3.07 30.94 37.46
CA ASP A 185 2.48 31.88 38.39
C ASP A 185 2.79 33.30 37.92
N LYS A 186 1.77 34.16 37.92
CA LYS A 186 1.88 35.56 37.51
C LYS A 186 2.91 36.36 38.34
N THR A 187 3.17 35.97 39.58
CA THR A 187 4.17 36.59 40.46
C THR A 187 5.59 36.22 40.05
N THR A 188 5.79 35.00 39.51
CA THR A 188 7.08 34.45 39.09
C THR A 188 7.45 34.84 37.65
N MET A 189 6.46 35.15 36.79
CA MET A 189 6.68 35.55 35.39
C MET A 189 7.63 36.72 35.19
N LYS A 190 7.76 37.61 36.18
CA LYS A 190 8.69 38.75 36.12
C LYS A 190 10.16 38.34 36.25
N THR A 191 10.42 37.12 36.71
CA THR A 191 11.76 36.62 37.03
C THR A 191 12.31 35.66 35.97
N TYR A 192 11.44 35.09 35.13
CA TYR A 192 11.85 34.11 34.13
C TYR A 192 11.73 34.65 32.70
N ASP A 193 12.75 34.41 31.92
CA ASP A 193 12.73 34.68 30.47
C ASP A 193 12.12 33.49 29.73
N ILE A 194 10.86 33.63 29.32
CA ILE A 194 10.10 32.57 28.59
C ILE A 194 10.82 32.14 27.32
N LYS A 195 11.64 32.99 26.70
CA LYS A 195 12.43 32.65 25.50
C LYS A 195 13.53 31.63 25.79
N LYS A 196 13.84 31.35 27.04
CA LYS A 196 14.82 30.37 27.48
C LYS A 196 14.21 29.07 27.98
N LEU A 197 12.88 28.88 27.85
CA LEU A 197 12.22 27.65 28.21
C LEU A 197 12.50 26.58 27.13
N ASN A 198 13.16 25.51 27.55
CA ASN A 198 13.34 24.33 26.73
C ASN A 198 12.43 23.21 27.24
N VAL A 199 11.64 22.64 26.34
CA VAL A 199 10.81 21.45 26.62
C VAL A 199 11.33 20.31 25.75
N ALA A 200 11.73 19.21 26.40
CA ALA A 200 12.15 17.99 25.72
C ALA A 200 11.17 16.87 26.04
N VAL A 201 10.82 16.11 25.03
CA VAL A 201 10.03 14.88 25.14
C VAL A 201 10.89 13.72 24.68
N SER A 202 11.11 12.75 25.56
CA SER A 202 11.83 11.53 25.24
C SER A 202 10.85 10.38 25.08
N SER A 203 11.02 9.58 24.03
CA SER A 203 10.20 8.40 23.76
C SER A 203 11.06 7.34 23.09
N ALA A 204 10.82 6.07 23.43
CA ALA A 204 11.47 4.92 22.81
C ALA A 204 10.85 4.51 21.47
N ASN A 205 9.86 5.24 20.95
CA ASN A 205 9.02 4.85 19.82
C ASN A 205 9.59 5.31 18.45
N GLY A 206 10.87 5.10 18.21
CA GLY A 206 11.52 5.51 16.95
C GLY A 206 11.29 4.54 15.79
N THR A 207 10.98 3.28 16.06
CA THR A 207 10.79 2.25 15.05
C THR A 207 9.47 1.52 15.25
N LEU A 208 8.76 1.31 14.17
CA LEU A 208 7.48 0.60 14.14
C LEU A 208 7.60 -0.60 13.21
N ASN A 209 7.13 -1.76 13.63
CA ASN A 209 6.94 -2.92 12.76
C ASN A 209 5.49 -3.40 12.81
N ILE A 210 5.14 -4.29 11.90
CA ILE A 210 3.84 -4.95 11.88
C ILE A 210 4.05 -6.43 12.11
N LYS A 211 3.57 -6.91 13.24
CA LYS A 211 3.57 -8.32 13.58
C LYS A 211 2.13 -8.76 13.82
N ASN A 212 1.66 -9.74 13.07
CA ASN A 212 0.32 -10.33 13.23
C ASN A 212 -0.84 -9.31 13.24
N GLY A 213 -0.74 -8.24 12.46
CA GLY A 213 -1.74 -7.16 12.41
C GLY A 213 -1.67 -6.16 13.57
N ASP A 214 -0.81 -6.37 14.55
CA ASP A 214 -0.53 -5.42 15.62
C ASP A 214 0.75 -4.64 15.32
N THR A 215 0.80 -3.40 15.79
CA THR A 215 2.00 -2.57 15.72
C THR A 215 2.80 -2.78 16.98
N ASP A 216 3.93 -3.45 16.86
CA ASP A 216 4.90 -3.51 17.94
C ASP A 216 5.79 -2.26 17.88
N ILE A 217 5.87 -1.55 18.99
CA ILE A 217 6.78 -0.44 19.16
C ILE A 217 8.10 -1.04 19.61
N MET A 218 9.11 -0.97 18.75
CA MET A 218 10.44 -1.39 19.10
C MET A 218 11.19 -0.21 19.74
N SER A 219 11.76 -0.43 20.93
CA SER A 219 12.69 0.51 21.52
C SER A 219 13.92 0.60 20.62
N GLY A 220 14.18 1.76 20.05
CA GLY A 220 15.49 2.04 19.45
C GLY A 220 16.54 2.08 20.57
N ASP A 221 17.59 1.32 20.43
CA ASP A 221 18.80 1.44 21.22
C ASP A 221 19.54 2.75 20.89
#